data_5e59b821c784f7c26be226e2c9ac22f1
#
_entry.id   5e59b821c784f7c26be226e2c9ac22f1
#
_cell.length_a   1.000
_cell.length_b   1.000
_cell.length_c   1.000
_cell.angle_alpha   90.00
_cell.angle_beta   90.00
_cell.angle_gamma   90.00
#
_symmetry.space_group_name_H-M   'P 1'
#
loop_
_entity.id
_entity.type
_entity.pdbx_description
1 polymer ?
#
loop_
_entity_poly.entity_id
_entity_poly.type
_entity_poly.pdbx_seq_one_letter_code
_entity_poly.pdbx_strand_id
1 'polypeptide(L)' 'MEQTIVYEINYKNIKVKISDGSMVTGKINILTFPRLSDMLKYTNDKFVTVFSEEGEGSPRRVTIINKECVVWAEVED' A
#
# COMPACT_ATOMS: atom_id res chain seq x y z
N MET A 1 -13.64 -25.03 -17.74
CA MET A 1 -14.22 -23.74 -17.34
C MET A 1 -13.13 -22.85 -16.80
N GLU A 2 -12.86 -21.78 -17.51
CA GLU A 2 -11.83 -20.85 -17.08
C GLU A 2 -12.32 -20.03 -15.92
N GLN A 3 -11.57 -20.07 -14.83
CA GLN A 3 -11.81 -19.14 -13.75
C GLN A 3 -11.10 -17.84 -14.09
N THR A 4 -11.88 -16.82 -14.37
CA THR A 4 -11.34 -15.50 -14.51
C THR A 4 -11.10 -14.95 -13.12
N ILE A 5 -9.83 -14.84 -12.74
CA ILE A 5 -9.48 -14.19 -11.49
C ILE A 5 -9.54 -12.68 -11.74
N VAL A 6 -10.57 -12.06 -11.19
CA VAL A 6 -10.68 -10.61 -11.27
C VAL A 6 -9.94 -10.04 -10.08
N TYR A 7 -8.78 -9.40 -10.36
CA TYR A 7 -8.07 -8.63 -9.35
C TYR A 7 -8.70 -7.26 -9.29
N GLU A 8 -9.28 -6.94 -8.17
CA GLU A 8 -9.75 -5.58 -7.96
C GLU A 8 -8.56 -4.68 -7.68
N ILE A 9 -8.49 -3.58 -8.41
CA ILE A 9 -7.46 -2.58 -8.27
C ILE A 9 -8.11 -1.33 -7.70
N ASN A 10 -7.68 -0.95 -6.51
CA ASN A 10 -8.19 0.24 -5.86
C ASN A 10 -7.04 0.95 -5.17
N TYR A 11 -6.38 1.83 -5.92
CA TYR A 11 -5.22 2.56 -5.42
C TYR A 11 -5.66 3.78 -4.62
N LYS A 12 -5.06 3.96 -3.47
CA LYS A 12 -5.22 5.14 -2.64
C LYS A 12 -3.85 5.75 -2.37
N ASN A 13 -3.81 7.07 -2.33
CA ASN A 13 -2.59 7.77 -1.94
C ASN A 13 -2.37 7.57 -0.45
N ILE A 14 -1.13 7.23 -0.10
CA ILE A 14 -0.78 6.89 1.27
C ILE A 14 0.52 7.56 1.69
N LYS A 15 0.58 7.93 2.96
CA LYS A 15 1.80 8.38 3.62
C LYS A 15 1.99 7.49 4.85
N VAL A 16 3.17 6.89 4.97
CA VAL A 16 3.46 5.94 6.03
C VAL A 16 4.70 6.40 6.80
N LYS A 17 4.59 6.43 8.11
CA LYS A 17 5.72 6.65 9.01
C LYS A 17 6.27 5.30 9.46
N ILE A 18 7.57 5.12 9.27
CA ILE A 18 8.26 3.89 9.65
C ILE A 18 8.99 4.08 10.97
N SER A 19 9.18 2.99 11.70
CA SER A 19 9.77 3.02 13.04
C SER A 19 11.21 3.55 13.08
N ASP A 20 11.93 3.53 11.96
CA ASP A 20 13.27 4.10 11.87
C ASP A 20 13.27 5.63 11.66
N GLY A 21 12.09 6.23 11.59
CA GLY A 21 11.93 7.66 11.35
C GLY A 21 11.69 8.06 9.90
N SER A 22 11.82 7.13 8.98
CA SER A 22 11.61 7.43 7.56
C SER A 22 10.12 7.56 7.22
N MET A 23 9.86 8.27 6.12
CA MET A 23 8.51 8.47 5.59
C MET A 23 8.44 7.89 4.20
N VAL A 24 7.38 7.14 3.93
CA VAL A 24 7.13 6.56 2.61
C VAL A 24 5.81 7.14 2.09
N THR A 25 5.86 7.72 0.90
CA THR A 25 4.66 8.22 0.22
C THR A 25 4.50 7.52 -1.11
N GLY A 26 3.26 7.30 -1.50
CA GLY A 26 2.98 6.63 -2.75
C GLY A 26 1.53 6.18 -2.84
N LYS A 27 1.32 5.09 -3.53
CA LYS A 27 -0.01 4.50 -3.70
C LYS A 27 -0.01 3.08 -3.19
N ILE A 28 -1.10 2.70 -2.56
CA ILE A 28 -1.33 1.35 -2.11
C ILE A 28 -2.63 0.82 -2.71
N ASN A 29 -2.63 -0.44 -3.10
CA ASN A 29 -3.84 -1.10 -3.56
C ASN A 29 -4.55 -1.70 -2.36
N ILE A 30 -5.72 -1.14 -2.01
CA ILE A 30 -6.49 -1.64 -0.87
C ILE A 30 -7.43 -2.79 -1.26
N LEU A 31 -7.34 -3.23 -2.51
CA LEU A 31 -8.12 -4.38 -3.01
C LEU A 31 -9.63 -4.14 -2.88
N THR A 32 -10.35 -5.09 -2.32
CA THR A 32 -11.80 -4.99 -2.12
C THR A 32 -12.18 -4.36 -0.78
N PHE A 33 -11.19 -4.04 0.04
CA PHE A 33 -11.47 -3.47 1.36
C PHE A 33 -11.96 -2.03 1.24
N PRO A 34 -12.99 -1.63 1.98
CA PRO A 34 -13.51 -0.27 1.89
C PRO A 34 -12.56 0.79 2.45
N ARG A 35 -11.66 0.38 3.36
CA ARG A 35 -10.71 1.29 3.99
C ARG A 35 -9.37 0.61 4.16
N LEU A 36 -8.31 1.43 4.19
CA LEU A 36 -6.96 0.93 4.45
C LEU A 36 -6.86 0.20 5.77
N SER A 37 -7.49 0.74 6.81
CA SER A 37 -7.46 0.12 8.13
C SER A 37 -8.03 -1.30 8.11
N ASP A 38 -9.05 -1.53 7.31
CA ASP A 38 -9.63 -2.87 7.18
C ASP A 38 -8.65 -3.81 6.47
N MET A 39 -8.00 -3.35 5.42
CA MET A 39 -7.01 -4.15 4.72
C MET A 39 -5.85 -4.55 5.65
N LEU A 40 -5.31 -3.59 6.39
CA LEU A 40 -4.21 -3.84 7.31
C LEU A 40 -4.59 -4.80 8.44
N LYS A 41 -5.85 -4.75 8.83
CA LYS A 41 -6.36 -5.53 9.96
C LYS A 41 -6.70 -6.98 9.56
N TYR A 42 -7.25 -7.16 8.36
CA TYR A 42 -7.82 -8.45 7.95
C TYR A 42 -6.97 -9.25 6.98
N THR A 43 -5.92 -8.66 6.41
CA THR A 43 -4.99 -9.45 5.60
C THR A 43 -3.97 -10.15 6.50
N ASN A 44 -3.61 -11.36 6.10
CA ASN A 44 -2.62 -12.14 6.81
C ASN A 44 -1.19 -11.83 6.39
N ASP A 45 -1.02 -10.99 5.40
CA ASP A 45 0.30 -10.60 4.92
C ASP A 45 1.02 -9.76 5.95
N LYS A 46 2.28 -10.09 6.19
CA LYS A 46 3.14 -9.34 7.10
C LYS A 46 3.66 -8.06 6.45
N PHE A 47 3.56 -7.96 5.14
CA PHE A 47 4.13 -6.86 4.37
C PHE A 47 3.07 -6.08 3.64
N VAL A 48 3.35 -4.80 3.48
CA VAL A 48 2.54 -3.87 2.71
C VAL A 48 3.40 -3.35 1.57
N THR A 49 2.85 -3.32 0.36
CA THR A 49 3.56 -2.84 -0.82
C THR A 49 3.06 -1.45 -1.19
N VAL A 50 3.98 -0.50 -1.24
CA VAL A 50 3.68 0.88 -1.63
C VAL A 50 4.39 1.17 -2.95
N PHE A 51 3.64 1.69 -3.92
CA PHE A 51 4.15 2.06 -5.23
C PHE A 51 4.35 3.57 -5.27
N SER A 52 5.54 4.02 -5.63
CA SER A 52 5.80 5.44 -5.80
C SER A 52 6.31 5.73 -7.19
N GLU A 53 5.83 6.83 -7.76
CA GLU A 53 6.30 7.35 -9.04
C GLU A 53 6.84 8.76 -8.78
N GLU A 54 8.12 8.95 -9.06
CA GLU A 54 8.76 10.25 -8.91
C GLU A 54 8.94 10.89 -10.29
N GLY A 55 7.88 11.57 -10.76
CA GLY A 55 7.91 12.34 -11.98
C GLY A 55 8.03 11.54 -13.27
N GLU A 56 7.96 12.24 -14.39
CA GLU A 56 8.10 11.62 -15.71
C GLU A 56 9.53 11.15 -15.95
N GLY A 57 9.65 9.91 -16.41
CA GLY A 57 10.95 9.33 -16.72
C GLY A 57 11.66 8.71 -15.53
N SER A 58 11.13 8.84 -14.33
CA SER A 58 11.69 8.17 -13.16
C SER A 58 11.19 6.74 -13.04
N PRO A 59 12.06 5.82 -12.63
CA PRO A 59 11.62 4.44 -12.44
C PRO A 59 10.62 4.35 -11.31
N ARG A 60 9.66 3.44 -11.47
CA ARG A 60 8.71 3.14 -10.41
C ARG A 60 9.46 2.49 -9.25
N ARG A 61 9.18 2.96 -8.06
CA ARG A 61 9.71 2.34 -6.86
C ARG A 61 8.62 1.52 -6.20
N VAL A 62 8.97 0.31 -5.83
CA VAL A 62 8.11 -0.56 -5.04
C VAL A 62 8.78 -0.71 -3.69
N THR A 63 8.10 -0.24 -2.65
CA THR A 63 8.60 -0.34 -1.29
C THR A 63 7.78 -1.36 -0.53
N ILE A 64 8.44 -2.38 -0.05
CA ILE A 64 7.80 -3.44 0.75
C ILE A 64 8.09 -3.15 2.21
N ILE A 65 7.03 -2.96 2.98
CA ILE A 65 7.11 -2.51 4.37
C ILE A 65 6.53 -3.59 5.28
N ASN A 66 7.28 -3.95 6.32
CA ASN A 66 6.74 -4.82 7.36
C ASN A 66 5.70 -4.04 8.16
N LYS A 67 4.50 -4.59 8.31
CA LYS A 67 3.42 -3.94 9.06
C LYS A 67 3.81 -3.58 10.48
N GLU A 68 4.65 -4.37 11.10
CA GLU A 68 5.11 -4.12 12.48
C GLU A 68 5.99 -2.89 12.58
N CYS A 69 6.58 -2.46 11.47
CA CYS A 69 7.42 -1.27 11.42
C CYS A 69 6.62 0.01 11.17
N VAL A 70 5.34 -0.11 10.90
CA VAL A 70 4.49 1.07 10.62
C VAL A 70 4.05 1.70 11.94
N VAL A 71 4.42 2.96 12.12
CA VAL A 71 3.99 3.74 13.28
C VAL A 71 2.60 4.30 13.06
N TRP A 72 2.38 4.91 11.89
CA TRP A 72 1.08 5.38 11.45
C TRP A 72 1.04 5.46 9.94
N ALA A 73 -0.17 5.46 9.41
CA ALA A 73 -0.40 5.61 7.98
C ALA A 73 -1.59 6.55 7.77
N GLU A 74 -1.45 7.46 6.81
CA GLU A 74 -2.51 8.37 6.41
C GLU A 74 -2.92 8.05 4.99
N VAL A 75 -4.22 7.97 4.77
CA VAL A 75 -4.79 7.75 3.46
C VAL A 75 -5.50 9.01 3.02
N GLU A 76 -5.21 9.43 1.81
CA GLU A 76 -5.88 10.54 1.18
C GLU A 76 -7.04 10.01 0.33
N ASP A 77 -8.24 10.41 0.67
CA ASP A 77 -9.45 10.04 -0.07
C ASP A 77 -9.69 10.96 -1.27
#